data_5f006df2f48ef02001ea2b6146af4ad7
#
_entry.id   5f006df2f48ef02001ea2b6146af4ad7
#
_cell.length_a   1.000
_cell.length_b   1.000
_cell.length_c   1.000
_cell.angle_alpha   90.00
_cell.angle_beta   90.00
_cell.angle_gamma   90.00
#
_symmetry.space_group_name_H-M   'P 1'
#
loop_
_entity.id
_entity.type
_entity.pdbx_description
1 polymer ?
#
loop_
_entity_poly.entity_id
_entity_poly.type
_entity_poly.pdbx_seq_one_letter_code
_entity_poly.pdbx_strand_id
1 'polypeptide(L)'
;MAGNPDVVTVLLGGDVMLGRGVDQILPHPGKPQLRERYMRDATGYVRLAERVNGRIPLPVDWRWPWGEALAVLENTATDVCLINLETTITADGEFADRKPVCYRMHPDNVPALTTLRPHVCALANNHILDFGYQGLTDTVAALAGAGIQSVGAXXXGSRFARRSPLGASHGWP
;
A
#
# COMPACT_ATOMS: atom_id res chain seq x y z
N MET A 1 -2.49 -24.42 -17.76
CA MET A 1 -1.59 -25.56 -17.45
C MET A 1 -1.54 -25.69 -15.93
N ALA A 2 -1.74 -26.90 -15.40
CA ALA A 2 -1.61 -27.14 -13.97
C ALA A 2 -0.13 -26.96 -13.59
N GLY A 3 0.13 -26.18 -12.56
CA GLY A 3 1.49 -25.98 -12.07
C GLY A 3 2.08 -27.26 -11.51
N ASN A 4 3.41 -27.31 -11.46
CA ASN A 4 4.11 -28.41 -10.80
C ASN A 4 3.82 -28.31 -9.29
N PRO A 5 3.23 -29.35 -8.67
CA PRO A 5 2.88 -29.27 -7.25
C PRO A 5 4.08 -29.11 -6.31
N ASP A 6 5.28 -29.35 -6.81
CA ASP A 6 6.51 -29.23 -6.01
C ASP A 6 7.19 -27.84 -6.16
N VAL A 7 6.53 -26.89 -6.85
CA VAL A 7 7.10 -25.55 -7.09
C VAL A 7 6.16 -24.50 -6.52
N VAL A 8 6.71 -23.59 -5.72
CA VAL A 8 5.99 -22.43 -5.21
C VAL A 8 6.49 -21.17 -5.96
N THR A 9 5.57 -20.45 -6.58
CA THR A 9 5.88 -19.23 -7.31
C THR A 9 5.63 -18.02 -6.40
N VAL A 10 6.69 -17.26 -6.14
CA VAL A 10 6.60 -16.07 -5.28
C VAL A 10 6.82 -14.81 -6.11
N LEU A 11 5.87 -13.89 -6.06
CA LEU A 11 6.02 -12.55 -6.62
C LEU A 11 6.58 -11.64 -5.54
N LEU A 12 7.73 -11.04 -5.80
CA LEU A 12 8.33 -10.04 -4.91
C LEU A 12 8.25 -8.68 -5.58
N GLY A 13 7.41 -7.80 -5.04
CA GLY A 13 7.31 -6.42 -5.48
C GLY A 13 8.17 -5.52 -4.62
N GLY A 14 8.74 -4.49 -5.23
CA GLY A 14 9.47 -3.46 -4.50
C GLY A 14 8.52 -2.48 -3.82
N ASP A 15 8.92 -1.22 -3.80
CA ASP A 15 8.19 -0.16 -3.12
C ASP A 15 6.86 0.13 -3.81
N VAL A 16 5.78 -0.09 -3.08
CA VAL A 16 4.42 0.26 -3.51
C VAL A 16 4.00 1.48 -2.72
N MET A 17 3.85 2.60 -3.41
CA MET A 17 3.50 3.88 -2.79
C MET A 17 2.29 4.48 -3.50
N LEU A 18 1.10 4.27 -2.92
CA LEU A 18 -0.18 4.78 -3.45
C LEU A 18 -0.59 6.11 -2.81
N GLY A 19 0.35 6.78 -2.16
CA GLY A 19 0.12 8.09 -1.56
C GLY A 19 0.35 9.26 -2.50
N ARG A 20 0.50 10.48 -1.94
CA ARG A 20 0.74 11.71 -2.69
C ARG A 20 -0.26 11.89 -3.83
N GLY A 21 0.24 12.13 -5.06
CA GLY A 21 -0.59 12.36 -6.24
C GLY A 21 -1.45 11.15 -6.64
N VAL A 22 -0.98 9.93 -6.37
CA VAL A 22 -1.78 8.74 -6.67
C VAL A 22 -3.05 8.72 -5.82
N ASP A 23 -2.93 8.98 -4.52
CA ASP A 23 -4.09 9.07 -3.64
C ASP A 23 -5.09 10.14 -4.10
N GLN A 24 -4.58 11.23 -4.70
CA GLN A 24 -5.42 12.37 -5.10
C GLN A 24 -6.23 12.12 -6.38
N ILE A 25 -5.89 11.08 -7.13
CA ILE A 25 -6.65 10.73 -8.33
C ILE A 25 -7.64 9.58 -8.08
N LEU A 26 -7.53 8.90 -6.93
CA LEU A 26 -8.41 7.79 -6.54
C LEU A 26 -9.76 8.32 -6.02
N PRO A 27 -10.78 7.45 -5.89
CA PRO A 27 -12.13 7.90 -5.50
C PRO A 27 -12.26 8.59 -4.13
N HIS A 28 -11.34 8.34 -3.20
CA HIS A 28 -11.42 8.89 -1.84
C HIS A 28 -10.13 9.63 -1.48
N PRO A 29 -9.83 10.78 -2.16
CA PRO A 29 -8.57 11.46 -1.89
C PRO A 29 -8.46 11.94 -0.44
N GLY A 30 -7.32 11.65 0.16
CA GLY A 30 -7.01 12.13 1.51
C GLY A 30 -6.56 13.58 1.52
N LYS A 31 -6.12 14.04 2.69
CA LYS A 31 -5.62 15.41 2.88
C LYS A 31 -4.40 15.62 1.97
N PRO A 32 -4.41 16.62 1.08
CA PRO A 32 -3.33 16.80 0.10
C PRO A 32 -2.08 17.48 0.65
N GLN A 33 -2.08 17.94 1.90
CA GLN A 33 -0.94 18.67 2.47
C GLN A 33 0.34 17.83 2.49
N LEU A 34 1.43 18.46 2.07
CA LEU A 34 2.77 17.89 2.09
C LEU A 34 3.74 18.82 2.82
N ARG A 35 4.85 18.27 3.35
CA ARG A 35 5.92 19.07 3.98
C ARG A 35 7.16 19.19 3.10
N GLU A 36 7.08 18.71 1.87
CA GLU A 36 8.20 18.72 0.95
C GLU A 36 8.61 20.15 0.57
N ARG A 37 9.91 20.35 0.34
CA ARG A 37 10.46 21.69 0.10
C ARG A 37 9.83 22.37 -1.12
N TYR A 38 9.59 21.63 -2.19
CA TYR A 38 9.12 22.17 -3.47
C TYR A 38 7.67 21.84 -3.79
N MET A 39 7.02 21.02 -2.97
CA MET A 39 5.65 20.59 -3.21
C MET A 39 4.90 20.55 -1.87
N ARG A 40 3.98 21.48 -1.69
CA ARG A 40 3.20 21.60 -0.44
C ARG A 40 1.82 20.98 -0.55
N ASP A 41 1.46 20.54 -1.75
CA ASP A 41 0.11 20.03 -2.03
C ASP A 41 0.24 18.88 -3.05
N ALA A 42 -0.29 17.71 -2.69
CA ALA A 42 -0.17 16.49 -3.51
C ALA A 42 -0.83 16.62 -4.88
N THR A 43 -1.86 17.48 -5.02
CA THR A 43 -2.48 17.72 -6.33
C THR A 43 -1.49 18.38 -7.31
N GLY A 44 -0.44 18.99 -6.78
CA GLY A 44 0.63 19.53 -7.62
C GLY A 44 1.33 18.44 -8.43
N TYR A 45 1.48 17.24 -7.88
CA TYR A 45 2.04 16.10 -8.62
C TYR A 45 1.12 15.67 -9.75
N VAL A 46 -0.20 15.69 -9.50
CA VAL A 46 -1.19 15.38 -10.54
C VAL A 46 -1.04 16.38 -11.71
N ARG A 47 -1.01 17.69 -11.38
CA ARG A 47 -0.85 18.73 -12.40
C ARG A 47 0.45 18.60 -13.19
N LEU A 48 1.54 18.17 -12.53
CA LEU A 48 2.81 17.93 -13.23
C LEU A 48 2.69 16.75 -14.21
N ALA A 49 2.07 15.66 -13.77
CA ALA A 49 1.85 14.49 -14.62
C ALA A 49 0.98 14.86 -15.84
N GLU A 50 -0.09 15.63 -15.61
CA GLU A 50 -1.01 16.04 -16.68
C GLU A 50 -0.34 16.93 -17.74
N ARG A 51 0.62 17.76 -17.33
CA ARG A 51 1.35 18.60 -18.29
C ARG A 51 2.15 17.78 -19.30
N VAL A 52 2.62 16.62 -18.89
CA VAL A 52 3.47 15.75 -19.73
C VAL A 52 2.64 14.72 -20.49
N ASN A 53 1.63 14.16 -19.83
CA ASN A 53 0.93 12.97 -20.33
C ASN A 53 -0.51 13.23 -20.75
N GLY A 54 -0.99 14.47 -20.60
CA GLY A 54 -2.38 14.80 -20.86
C GLY A 54 -3.27 14.58 -19.64
N ARG A 55 -4.51 15.01 -19.74
CA ARG A 55 -5.45 15.06 -18.61
C ARG A 55 -5.77 13.67 -18.04
N ILE A 56 -5.75 13.58 -16.71
CA ILE A 56 -6.15 12.37 -15.99
C ILE A 56 -7.66 12.44 -15.73
N PRO A 57 -8.45 11.45 -16.12
CA PRO A 57 -9.90 11.46 -15.85
C PRO A 57 -10.18 11.15 -14.38
N LEU A 58 -10.62 12.14 -13.62
CA LEU A 58 -10.83 12.02 -12.17
C LEU A 58 -12.28 11.76 -11.82
N PRO A 59 -12.58 10.85 -10.87
CA PRO A 59 -11.61 9.94 -10.26
C PRO A 59 -11.30 8.77 -11.20
N VAL A 60 -10.10 8.18 -11.04
CA VAL A 60 -9.74 6.96 -11.77
C VAL A 60 -10.25 5.73 -11.00
N ASP A 61 -10.35 4.59 -11.66
CA ASP A 61 -10.71 3.35 -10.98
C ASP A 61 -9.51 2.75 -10.21
N TRP A 62 -9.80 1.71 -9.42
CA TRP A 62 -8.80 1.09 -8.55
C TRP A 62 -7.66 0.39 -9.33
N ARG A 63 -7.87 0.06 -10.60
CA ARG A 63 -6.89 -0.64 -11.44
C ARG A 63 -5.92 0.34 -12.10
N TRP A 64 -6.35 1.60 -12.25
CA TRP A 64 -5.63 2.61 -13.05
C TRP A 64 -4.15 2.79 -12.63
N PRO A 65 -3.80 2.86 -11.32
CA PRO A 65 -2.40 3.06 -10.92
C PRO A 65 -1.45 1.95 -11.39
N TRP A 66 -1.98 0.77 -11.65
CA TRP A 66 -1.18 -0.40 -12.03
C TRP A 66 -0.97 -0.49 -13.55
N GLY A 67 -1.84 0.14 -14.33
CA GLY A 67 -1.72 0.14 -15.79
C GLY A 67 -1.69 -1.27 -16.37
N GLU A 68 -0.88 -1.43 -17.40
CA GLU A 68 -0.72 -2.73 -18.09
C GLU A 68 0.01 -3.79 -17.24
N ALA A 69 0.78 -3.36 -16.24
CA ALA A 69 1.47 -4.30 -15.36
C ALA A 69 0.48 -5.27 -14.69
N LEU A 70 -0.73 -4.79 -14.38
CA LEU A 70 -1.74 -5.63 -13.74
C LEU A 70 -2.11 -6.85 -14.60
N ALA A 71 -2.24 -6.66 -15.92
CA ALA A 71 -2.56 -7.77 -16.82
C ALA A 71 -1.44 -8.82 -16.83
N VAL A 72 -0.18 -8.38 -16.76
CA VAL A 72 0.96 -9.30 -16.66
C VAL A 72 0.91 -10.08 -15.36
N LEU A 73 0.66 -9.39 -14.25
CA LEU A 73 0.59 -10.01 -12.93
C LEU A 73 -0.58 -11.00 -12.82
N GLU A 74 -1.74 -10.65 -13.37
CA GLU A 74 -2.92 -11.51 -13.37
C GLU A 74 -2.70 -12.82 -14.18
N ASN A 75 -1.84 -12.76 -15.19
CA ASN A 75 -1.52 -13.91 -16.01
C ASN A 75 -0.37 -14.75 -15.43
N THR A 76 0.26 -14.28 -14.35
CA THR A 76 1.31 -15.01 -13.66
C THR A 76 0.69 -15.88 -12.57
N ALA A 77 0.89 -17.19 -12.65
CA ALA A 77 0.40 -18.11 -11.62
C ALA A 77 1.25 -17.95 -10.36
N THR A 78 0.85 -17.01 -9.51
CA THR A 78 1.58 -16.65 -8.29
C THR A 78 0.90 -17.24 -7.07
N ASP A 79 1.64 -18.02 -6.29
CA ASP A 79 1.16 -18.59 -5.03
C ASP A 79 1.23 -17.60 -3.89
N VAL A 80 2.28 -16.76 -3.86
CA VAL A 80 2.47 -15.74 -2.83
C VAL A 80 2.92 -14.45 -3.47
N CYS A 81 2.26 -13.35 -3.12
CA CYS A 81 2.65 -12.00 -3.52
C CYS A 81 3.05 -11.21 -2.28
N LEU A 82 4.30 -10.74 -2.23
CA LEU A 82 4.84 -9.92 -1.16
C LEU A 82 5.34 -8.60 -1.74
N ILE A 83 4.96 -7.49 -1.10
CA ILE A 83 5.38 -6.14 -1.53
C ILE A 83 5.94 -5.36 -0.34
N ASN A 84 6.77 -4.37 -0.60
CA ASN A 84 7.12 -3.37 0.40
C ASN A 84 6.07 -2.24 0.31
N LEU A 85 5.21 -2.12 1.32
CA LEU A 85 4.21 -1.05 1.33
C LEU A 85 4.85 0.22 1.88
N GLU A 86 5.29 1.09 0.97
CA GLU A 86 6.02 2.31 1.30
C GLU A 86 5.08 3.51 1.46
N THR A 87 3.98 3.32 2.19
CA THR A 87 3.08 4.42 2.52
C THR A 87 2.30 4.08 3.79
N THR A 88 2.00 5.10 4.58
CA THR A 88 1.10 4.97 5.72
C THR A 88 -0.35 5.03 5.21
N ILE A 89 -1.20 4.14 5.67
CA ILE A 89 -2.63 4.14 5.36
C ILE A 89 -3.37 4.75 6.55
N THR A 90 -3.75 6.03 6.43
CA THR A 90 -4.45 6.73 7.52
C THR A 90 -5.13 8.00 6.99
N ALA A 91 -6.30 8.32 7.55
CA ALA A 91 -6.97 9.60 7.27
C ALA A 91 -6.42 10.75 8.14
N ASP A 92 -5.81 10.41 9.26
CA ASP A 92 -5.39 11.37 10.28
C ASP A 92 -3.94 11.16 10.72
N GLY A 93 -3.58 11.73 11.85
CA GLY A 93 -2.23 11.65 12.39
C GLY A 93 -1.39 12.88 12.05
N GLU A 94 -0.49 13.20 12.94
CA GLU A 94 0.45 14.30 12.76
C GLU A 94 1.68 13.82 12.01
N PHE A 95 2.19 14.68 11.15
CA PHE A 95 3.43 14.39 10.42
C PHE A 95 4.58 14.12 11.38
N ALA A 96 5.39 13.13 11.07
CA ALA A 96 6.61 12.84 11.81
C ALA A 96 7.50 14.09 11.88
N ASP A 97 8.09 14.32 13.07
CA ASP A 97 8.94 15.50 13.28
C ASP A 97 10.18 15.46 12.38
N ARG A 98 10.52 16.63 11.86
CA ARG A 98 11.75 16.86 11.07
C ARG A 98 11.85 15.99 9.82
N LYS A 99 10.73 15.38 9.39
CA LYS A 99 10.70 14.55 8.19
C LYS A 99 9.99 15.31 7.06
N PRO A 100 10.72 15.70 6.01
CA PRO A 100 10.12 16.51 4.94
C PRO A 100 9.29 15.67 3.95
N VAL A 101 9.59 14.39 3.80
CA VAL A 101 8.88 13.53 2.85
C VAL A 101 8.10 12.48 3.63
N CYS A 102 6.78 12.58 3.56
CA CYS A 102 5.86 11.67 4.23
C CYS A 102 4.81 11.20 3.23
N TYR A 103 4.50 9.92 3.28
CA TYR A 103 3.56 9.28 2.36
C TYR A 103 2.30 8.84 3.09
N ARG A 104 1.16 9.30 2.58
CA ARG A 104 -0.15 8.96 3.13
C ARG A 104 -1.12 8.57 2.01
N MET A 105 -1.85 7.48 2.24
CA MET A 105 -2.96 7.03 1.41
C MET A 105 -4.21 7.00 2.30
N HIS A 106 -5.34 7.44 1.77
CA HIS A 106 -6.62 7.38 2.50
C HIS A 106 -7.05 5.91 2.67
N PRO A 107 -7.55 5.51 3.85
CA PRO A 107 -7.98 4.12 4.07
C PRO A 107 -9.03 3.61 3.07
N ASP A 108 -9.96 4.47 2.65
CA ASP A 108 -10.99 4.07 1.69
C ASP A 108 -10.42 3.81 0.28
N ASN A 109 -9.12 4.10 0.05
CA ASN A 109 -8.43 3.77 -1.18
C ASN A 109 -7.70 2.41 -1.14
N VAL A 110 -7.82 1.65 -0.03
CA VAL A 110 -7.27 0.30 0.07
C VAL A 110 -7.69 -0.62 -1.10
N PRO A 111 -8.90 -0.48 -1.69
CA PRO A 111 -9.23 -1.26 -2.90
C PRO A 111 -8.19 -1.15 -4.03
N ALA A 112 -7.51 -0.01 -4.17
CA ALA A 112 -6.44 0.11 -5.17
C ALA A 112 -5.27 -0.84 -4.85
N LEU A 113 -4.96 -1.02 -3.56
CA LEU A 113 -3.92 -1.96 -3.12
C LEU A 113 -4.37 -3.42 -3.31
N THR A 114 -5.61 -3.75 -2.91
CA THR A 114 -6.12 -5.12 -3.03
C THR A 114 -6.27 -5.58 -4.48
N THR A 115 -6.33 -4.65 -5.44
CA THR A 115 -6.32 -4.98 -6.86
C THR A 115 -5.08 -5.80 -7.25
N LEU A 116 -3.94 -5.53 -6.59
CA LEU A 116 -2.69 -6.28 -6.80
C LEU A 116 -2.72 -7.67 -6.13
N ARG A 117 -3.68 -7.90 -5.24
CA ARG A 117 -3.84 -9.14 -4.45
C ARG A 117 -2.58 -9.49 -3.64
N PRO A 118 -1.99 -8.55 -2.91
CA PRO A 118 -0.83 -8.90 -2.10
C PRO A 118 -1.25 -9.79 -0.93
N HIS A 119 -0.49 -10.86 -0.70
CA HIS A 119 -0.69 -11.72 0.47
C HIS A 119 -0.02 -11.10 1.69
N VAL A 120 1.13 -10.45 1.48
CA VAL A 120 1.95 -9.89 2.56
C VAL A 120 2.44 -8.49 2.18
N CYS A 121 2.31 -7.55 3.11
CA CYS A 121 2.91 -6.23 3.01
C CYS A 121 4.03 -6.10 4.05
N ALA A 122 5.26 -5.92 3.59
CA ALA A 122 6.38 -5.55 4.46
C ALA A 122 6.23 -4.08 4.84
N LEU A 123 6.33 -3.80 6.14
CA LEU A 123 6.21 -2.45 6.70
C LEU A 123 7.52 -1.95 7.31
N ALA A 124 8.61 -2.75 7.22
CA ALA A 124 9.90 -2.38 7.81
C ALA A 124 10.64 -1.39 6.92
N ASN A 125 10.05 -0.21 6.73
CA ASN A 125 10.63 0.85 5.93
C ASN A 125 10.54 2.19 6.67
N ASN A 126 11.19 3.21 6.12
CA ASN A 126 11.27 4.52 6.76
C ASN A 126 9.97 5.34 6.70
N HIS A 127 8.93 4.85 6.03
CA HIS A 127 7.66 5.58 5.87
C HIS A 127 6.52 5.09 6.76
N ILE A 128 6.71 3.98 7.49
CA ILE A 128 5.62 3.42 8.30
C ILE A 128 5.22 4.32 9.47
N LEU A 129 6.13 5.16 9.96
CA LEU A 129 5.86 6.11 11.05
C LEU A 129 5.72 7.55 10.56
N ASP A 130 5.42 7.77 9.28
CA ASP A 130 5.24 9.13 8.72
C ASP A 130 4.14 9.93 9.44
N PHE A 131 3.17 9.23 10.01
CA PHE A 131 2.05 9.83 10.76
C PHE A 131 1.98 9.23 12.16
N GLY A 132 3.17 8.97 12.75
CA GLY A 132 3.32 8.49 14.11
C GLY A 132 2.73 7.10 14.32
N TYR A 133 2.54 6.76 15.59
CA TYR A 133 1.97 5.46 15.96
C TYR A 133 0.50 5.34 15.56
N GLN A 134 -0.22 6.45 15.46
CA GLN A 134 -1.59 6.43 14.97
C GLN A 134 -1.62 5.91 13.52
N GLY A 135 -0.78 6.49 12.65
CA GLY A 135 -0.69 6.05 11.26
C GLY A 135 -0.29 4.59 11.14
N LEU A 136 0.65 4.12 11.97
CA LEU A 136 1.04 2.71 12.00
C LEU A 136 -0.14 1.81 12.38
N THR A 137 -0.87 2.17 13.43
CA THR A 137 -2.02 1.39 13.91
C THR A 137 -3.11 1.31 12.83
N ASP A 138 -3.41 2.46 12.21
CA ASP A 138 -4.41 2.55 11.14
C ASP A 138 -3.98 1.67 9.95
N THR A 139 -2.70 1.71 9.58
CA THR A 139 -2.15 0.92 8.47
C THR A 139 -2.34 -0.58 8.74
N VAL A 140 -1.93 -1.03 9.94
CA VAL A 140 -2.07 -2.45 10.30
C VAL A 140 -3.55 -2.87 10.31
N ALA A 141 -4.42 -2.01 10.84
CA ALA A 141 -5.87 -2.29 10.87
C ALA A 141 -6.46 -2.36 9.46
N ALA A 142 -6.06 -1.43 8.59
CA ALA A 142 -6.55 -1.38 7.20
C ALA A 142 -6.13 -2.65 6.43
N LEU A 143 -4.87 -3.06 6.57
CA LEU A 143 -4.37 -4.28 5.93
C LEU A 143 -5.10 -5.52 6.47
N ALA A 144 -5.26 -5.62 7.80
CA ALA A 144 -5.97 -6.74 8.43
C ALA A 144 -7.43 -6.79 7.95
N GLY A 145 -8.09 -5.64 7.85
CA GLY A 145 -9.47 -5.54 7.34
C GLY A 145 -9.58 -5.99 5.88
N ALA A 146 -8.50 -5.83 5.12
CA ALA A 146 -8.44 -6.26 3.72
C ALA A 146 -7.96 -7.71 3.56
N GLY A 147 -7.68 -8.42 4.66
CA GLY A 147 -7.18 -9.80 4.62
C GLY A 147 -5.70 -9.91 4.23
N ILE A 148 -4.95 -8.82 4.32
CA ILE A 148 -3.53 -8.78 3.94
C ILE A 148 -2.66 -8.90 5.21
N GLN A 149 -1.70 -9.81 5.21
CA GLN A 149 -0.76 -9.93 6.33
C GLN A 149 0.26 -8.79 6.30
N SER A 150 0.58 -8.25 7.48
CA SER A 150 1.66 -7.26 7.59
C SER A 150 2.83 -7.86 8.36
N VAL A 151 4.06 -7.54 7.92
CA VAL A 151 5.29 -7.96 8.59
C VAL A 151 6.23 -6.76 8.76
N GLY A 152 7.13 -6.82 9.73
CA GLY A 152 8.13 -5.77 9.92
C GLY A 152 7.65 -4.57 10.74
N ALA A 153 6.39 -4.62 11.28
CA ALA A 153 5.86 -3.59 12.17
C ALA A 153 5.85 -4.08 13.60
N UNK A 154 6.72 -4.41 13.90
CA UNK A 154 6.89 -5.00 15.17
C UNK A 154 7.06 -4.02 16.25
N UNK A 155 6.54 -3.49 16.32
CA UNK A 155 6.64 -2.63 17.41
C UNK A 155 5.59 -2.72 18.32
N UNK A 156 5.26 -2.38 18.20
CA UNK A 156 4.39 -2.02 19.18
C UNK A 156 3.80 -3.11 19.93
N GLY A 157 3.97 -3.65 20.52
CA GLY A 157 3.32 -4.45 21.52
C GLY A 157 2.76 -5.78 21.01
N SER A 158 3.16 -6.81 21.69
CA SER A 158 2.85 -8.22 21.45
C SER A 158 1.35 -8.59 21.36
N ARG A 159 0.45 -7.65 21.46
CA ARG A 159 -0.99 -7.94 21.43
C ARG A 159 -1.58 -8.02 20.03
N PHE A 160 -0.93 -7.42 19.02
CA PHE A 160 -1.42 -7.47 17.65
C PHE A 160 -0.89 -8.67 16.84
N ALA A 161 0.21 -9.28 17.29
CA ALA A 161 0.84 -10.38 16.55
C ALA A 161 0.13 -11.74 16.73
N ARG A 162 -0.93 -11.81 17.54
CA ARG A 162 -1.52 -13.09 17.90
C ARG A 162 -2.89 -13.41 17.30
N ARG A 163 -3.32 -12.69 16.28
CA ARG A 163 -4.58 -13.06 15.60
C ARG A 163 -4.39 -13.08 14.10
N SER A 164 -3.73 -14.15 13.64
CA SER A 164 -3.83 -14.54 12.24
C SER A 164 -5.02 -15.50 12.12
N PRO A 165 -6.01 -15.21 11.28
CA PRO A 165 -7.09 -16.14 11.04
C PRO A 165 -6.75 -17.20 9.98
N LEU A 166 -5.47 -17.52 9.83
CA LEU A 166 -5.14 -18.70 9.04
C LEU A 166 -5.46 -19.91 9.91
N GLY A 167 -6.69 -20.37 9.74
CA GLY A 167 -7.13 -21.62 10.36
C GLY A 167 -6.14 -22.72 10.04
N ALA A 168 -5.61 -23.29 11.10
CA ALA A 168 -4.70 -24.41 11.03
C ALA A 168 -5.32 -25.56 10.26
N SER A 169 -4.75 -25.91 9.16
CA SER A 169 -4.76 -27.28 8.67
C SER A 169 -3.78 -27.43 7.52
N HIS A 170 -2.53 -27.41 7.80
CA HIS A 170 -1.52 -28.09 6.96
C HIS A 170 -0.26 -28.19 7.81
N GLY A 171 -0.12 -29.34 8.47
CA GLY A 171 1.10 -29.63 9.21
C GLY A 171 2.24 -29.83 8.23
N TRP A 172 3.34 -29.16 8.52
CA TRP A 172 4.61 -29.45 7.87
C TRP A 172 5.14 -30.78 8.41
N PRO A 173 5.75 -31.63 7.55
CA PRO A 173 6.39 -32.83 8.05
C PRO A 173 7.62 -32.54 8.89
#